data_f2dd467bcbe2893f78ad4c51e0da8b17
#
_entry.id   f2dd467bcbe2893f78ad4c51e0da8b17
#
_cell.length_a   1.000
_cell.length_b   1.000
_cell.length_c   1.000
_cell.angle_alpha   90.00
_cell.angle_beta   90.00
_cell.angle_gamma   90.00
#
_symmetry.space_group_name_H-M   'P 1'
#
loop_
_entity.id
_entity.type
_entity.pdbx_description
1 polymer ?
#
loop_
_entity_poly.entity_id
_entity_poly.type
_entity_poly.pdbx_seq_one_letter_code
_entity_poly.pdbx_strand_id
1 'polypeptide(L)'
;MPLPTITTPSYELELPSTGKKIKYRPFLVKEEKLLVLALETEDTKQISTAIKTVLKNCIQTRGVKVENLPTFDIEYLFLNIRGKSVGEEVEVNLIAPDDEVTEVPVTINIDDIKIQKSEEHTNKVKLDDSLIMEMKYPSLDQFIKSNFDFGEEVSMDQSFDLIASCIDKIYNEEEVWSTADCTKKEVKEFLEQMNSMQFKEIENFFETMPKLSHSVTFKNPKTKVESTVVLEGLSSFFA
;
A
#
# COMPACT_ATOMS: atom_id res chain seq x y z
N MET A 1 0.92 4.95 45.24
CA MET A 1 0.91 6.15 44.41
C MET A 1 0.84 5.68 42.97
N PRO A 2 0.00 6.25 42.10
CA PRO A 2 0.00 5.90 40.68
C PRO A 2 1.34 6.32 40.04
N LEU A 3 1.82 5.53 39.09
CA LEU A 3 3.02 5.87 38.32
C LEU A 3 2.76 7.13 37.45
N PRO A 4 3.78 7.92 37.12
CA PRO A 4 3.63 9.08 36.27
C PRO A 4 3.21 8.68 34.87
N THR A 5 2.41 9.50 34.21
CA THR A 5 2.03 9.32 32.82
C THR A 5 3.14 9.87 31.91
N ILE A 6 3.58 9.04 30.94
CA ILE A 6 4.57 9.44 29.94
C ILE A 6 3.83 10.15 28.80
N THR A 7 4.27 11.37 28.46
CA THR A 7 3.75 12.10 27.31
C THR A 7 4.39 11.59 26.01
N THR A 8 3.58 11.39 24.98
CA THR A 8 4.05 10.96 23.65
C THR A 8 4.08 12.15 22.71
N PRO A 9 5.13 12.37 21.92
CA PRO A 9 5.17 13.42 20.92
C PRO A 9 4.08 13.20 19.84
N SER A 10 3.65 14.29 19.21
CA SER A 10 2.71 14.27 18.10
C SER A 10 3.37 14.84 16.87
N TYR A 11 3.18 14.17 15.75
CA TYR A 11 3.70 14.54 14.43
C TYR A 11 2.54 14.80 13.48
N GLU A 12 2.85 15.42 12.34
CA GLU A 12 1.89 15.70 11.28
C GLU A 12 2.47 15.23 9.95
N LEU A 13 1.65 14.58 9.13
CA LEU A 13 1.96 14.25 7.75
C LEU A 13 0.77 14.60 6.84
N GLU A 14 1.04 14.75 5.55
CA GLU A 14 0.04 15.00 4.52
C GLU A 14 -0.21 13.70 3.75
N LEU A 15 -1.48 13.28 3.66
CA LEU A 15 -1.83 12.07 2.91
C LEU A 15 -1.64 12.29 1.40
N PRO A 16 -0.87 11.44 0.72
CA PRO A 16 -0.61 11.55 -0.72
C PRO A 16 -1.86 11.56 -1.61
N SER A 17 -2.92 10.83 -1.20
CA SER A 17 -4.16 10.73 -1.97
C SER A 17 -4.99 11.99 -1.98
N THR A 18 -5.04 12.72 -0.87
CA THR A 18 -6.00 13.82 -0.66
C THR A 18 -5.37 15.15 -0.27
N GLY A 19 -4.07 15.18 0.05
CA GLY A 19 -3.42 16.35 0.64
C GLY A 19 -3.88 16.67 2.06
N LYS A 20 -4.67 15.82 2.69
CA LYS A 20 -5.20 16.05 4.02
C LYS A 20 -4.12 15.84 5.08
N LYS A 21 -3.95 16.83 5.95
CA LYS A 21 -3.03 16.72 7.09
C LYS A 21 -3.59 15.82 8.18
N ILE A 22 -2.80 14.85 8.59
CA ILE A 22 -3.10 13.91 9.65
C ILE A 22 -2.10 14.08 10.78
N LYS A 23 -2.62 14.24 12.01
CA LYS A 23 -1.83 14.17 13.22
C LYS A 23 -1.75 12.73 13.69
N TYR A 24 -0.54 12.31 14.04
CA TYR A 24 -0.28 10.96 14.54
C TYR A 24 0.76 10.99 15.66
N ARG A 25 0.83 9.92 16.40
CA ARG A 25 1.89 9.64 17.37
C ARG A 25 2.66 8.38 17.00
N PRO A 26 3.89 8.23 17.45
CA PRO A 26 4.59 6.95 17.38
C PRO A 26 3.78 5.85 18.07
N PHE A 27 3.98 4.61 17.67
CA PHE A 27 3.44 3.50 18.45
C PHE A 27 4.25 3.30 19.74
N LEU A 28 3.58 2.77 20.74
CA LEU A 28 4.15 2.45 22.04
C LEU A 28 4.53 0.97 22.05
N VAL A 29 5.28 0.55 23.05
CA VAL A 29 5.66 -0.87 23.23
C VAL A 29 4.45 -1.82 23.19
N LYS A 30 3.28 -1.39 23.63
CA LYS A 30 2.05 -2.21 23.56
C LYS A 30 1.56 -2.45 22.12
N GLU A 31 1.68 -1.44 21.24
CA GLU A 31 1.34 -1.58 19.82
C GLU A 31 2.42 -2.40 19.09
N GLU A 32 3.69 -2.18 19.39
CA GLU A 32 4.79 -2.98 18.86
C GLU A 32 4.63 -4.46 19.22
N LYS A 33 4.36 -4.75 20.49
CA LYS A 33 4.08 -6.13 20.94
C LYS A 33 2.90 -6.75 20.21
N LEU A 34 1.84 -5.98 19.94
CA LEU A 34 0.67 -6.43 19.19
C LEU A 34 1.05 -6.83 17.75
N LEU A 35 1.90 -6.02 17.08
CA LEU A 35 2.38 -6.31 15.72
C LEU A 35 3.26 -7.55 15.70
N VAL A 36 4.25 -7.65 16.59
CA VAL A 36 5.14 -8.82 16.66
C VAL A 36 4.36 -10.11 16.89
N LEU A 37 3.45 -10.11 17.87
CA LEU A 37 2.63 -11.29 18.15
C LEU A 37 1.72 -11.68 16.98
N ALA A 38 1.20 -10.70 16.25
CA ALA A 38 0.37 -10.99 15.08
C ALA A 38 1.21 -11.57 13.93
N LEU A 39 2.41 -11.03 13.69
CA LEU A 39 3.33 -11.54 12.66
C LEU A 39 3.78 -12.97 12.95
N GLU A 40 4.06 -13.32 14.21
CA GLU A 40 4.42 -14.69 14.63
C GLU A 40 3.32 -15.73 14.34
N THR A 41 2.07 -15.31 14.16
CA THR A 41 0.97 -16.24 13.86
C THR A 41 0.90 -16.65 12.40
N GLU A 42 1.53 -15.91 11.49
CA GLU A 42 1.40 -16.03 10.02
C GLU A 42 -0.08 -16.04 9.54
N ASP A 43 -1.01 -15.57 10.39
CA ASP A 43 -2.44 -15.47 10.09
C ASP A 43 -2.76 -14.07 9.57
N THR A 44 -3.04 -13.97 8.27
CA THR A 44 -3.37 -12.72 7.57
C THR A 44 -4.50 -11.94 8.25
N LYS A 45 -5.49 -12.61 8.87
CA LYS A 45 -6.59 -11.94 9.57
C LYS A 45 -6.14 -11.30 10.89
N GLN A 46 -5.27 -11.98 11.63
CA GLN A 46 -4.72 -11.45 12.88
C GLN A 46 -3.78 -10.28 12.59
N ILE A 47 -2.93 -10.39 11.57
CA ILE A 47 -2.06 -9.31 11.09
C ILE A 47 -2.89 -8.10 10.67
N SER A 48 -3.96 -8.31 9.88
CA SER A 48 -4.90 -7.27 9.47
C SER A 48 -5.49 -6.52 10.67
N THR A 49 -5.97 -7.26 11.64
CA THR A 49 -6.58 -6.69 12.84
C THR A 49 -5.58 -5.90 13.66
N ALA A 50 -4.35 -6.40 13.79
CA ALA A 50 -3.27 -5.73 14.52
C ALA A 50 -2.86 -4.41 13.85
N ILE A 51 -2.58 -4.42 12.53
CA ILE A 51 -2.22 -3.22 11.76
C ILE A 51 -3.33 -2.17 11.85
N LYS A 52 -4.58 -2.56 11.64
CA LYS A 52 -5.74 -1.68 11.78
C LYS A 52 -5.85 -1.06 13.17
N THR A 53 -5.63 -1.85 14.21
CA THR A 53 -5.68 -1.41 15.61
C THR A 53 -4.55 -0.43 15.89
N VAL A 54 -3.32 -0.73 15.44
CA VAL A 54 -2.16 0.14 15.64
C VAL A 54 -2.35 1.47 14.92
N LEU A 55 -2.74 1.46 13.66
CA LEU A 55 -3.00 2.69 12.90
C LEU A 55 -4.09 3.54 13.56
N LYS A 56 -5.22 2.93 13.96
CA LYS A 56 -6.31 3.64 14.67
C LYS A 56 -5.85 4.26 15.98
N ASN A 57 -4.99 3.57 16.73
CA ASN A 57 -4.48 4.07 18.00
C ASN A 57 -3.45 5.20 17.82
N CYS A 58 -2.70 5.17 16.73
CA CYS A 58 -1.65 6.16 16.44
C CYS A 58 -2.21 7.43 15.80
N ILE A 59 -3.26 7.33 14.98
CA ILE A 59 -3.91 8.48 14.33
C ILE A 59 -4.69 9.28 15.38
N GLN A 60 -4.38 10.58 15.50
CA GLN A 60 -5.02 11.52 16.41
C GLN A 60 -6.08 12.40 15.74
N THR A 61 -6.05 12.49 14.41
CA THR A 61 -7.04 13.25 13.64
C THR A 61 -8.38 12.53 13.62
N ARG A 62 -9.43 13.21 14.09
CA ARG A 62 -10.79 12.66 14.11
C ARG A 62 -11.36 12.46 12.71
N GLY A 63 -12.18 11.43 12.54
CA GLY A 63 -12.91 11.15 11.31
C GLY A 63 -12.10 10.46 10.21
N VAL A 64 -10.85 10.07 10.48
CA VAL A 64 -10.05 9.23 9.58
C VAL A 64 -10.48 7.78 9.78
N LYS A 65 -10.96 7.16 8.70
CA LYS A 65 -11.29 5.73 8.67
C LYS A 65 -10.19 5.01 7.92
N VAL A 66 -9.35 4.27 8.63
CA VAL A 66 -8.19 3.56 8.06
C VAL A 66 -8.63 2.59 6.96
N GLU A 67 -9.80 1.99 7.10
CA GLU A 67 -10.37 1.05 6.15
C GLU A 67 -10.65 1.65 4.76
N ASN A 68 -10.82 2.96 4.70
CA ASN A 68 -11.15 3.69 3.47
C ASN A 68 -9.91 4.37 2.84
N LEU A 69 -8.74 4.26 3.48
CA LEU A 69 -7.50 4.81 2.93
C LEU A 69 -7.00 3.91 1.80
N PRO A 70 -6.47 4.49 0.71
CA PRO A 70 -5.71 3.75 -0.29
C PRO A 70 -4.51 3.02 0.31
N THR A 71 -4.09 1.93 -0.31
CA THR A 71 -2.92 1.15 0.12
C THR A 71 -1.67 2.01 0.30
N PHE A 72 -1.36 2.86 -0.67
CA PHE A 72 -0.18 3.73 -0.61
C PHE A 72 -0.23 4.79 0.50
N ASP A 73 -1.41 5.27 0.90
CA ASP A 73 -1.56 6.13 2.07
C ASP A 73 -1.31 5.36 3.37
N ILE A 74 -1.77 4.12 3.43
CA ILE A 74 -1.57 3.22 4.57
C ILE A 74 -0.07 2.89 4.72
N GLU A 75 0.59 2.54 3.62
CA GLU A 75 2.03 2.27 3.58
C GLU A 75 2.84 3.48 4.04
N TYR A 76 2.53 4.64 3.49
CA TYR A 76 3.21 5.90 3.83
C TYR A 76 3.00 6.27 5.30
N LEU A 77 1.77 6.15 5.79
CA LEU A 77 1.43 6.43 7.19
C LEU A 77 2.12 5.44 8.14
N PHE A 78 2.10 4.14 7.83
CA PHE A 78 2.72 3.11 8.64
C PHE A 78 4.23 3.29 8.71
N LEU A 79 4.88 3.56 7.58
CA LEU A 79 6.30 3.84 7.48
C LEU A 79 6.72 5.03 8.36
N ASN A 80 5.98 6.13 8.27
CA ASN A 80 6.24 7.33 9.07
C ASN A 80 6.02 7.09 10.58
N ILE A 81 4.96 6.39 10.96
CA ILE A 81 4.71 6.03 12.36
C ILE A 81 5.86 5.18 12.90
N ARG A 82 6.31 4.17 12.12
CA ARG A 82 7.44 3.31 12.50
C ARG A 82 8.73 4.10 12.62
N GLY A 83 9.04 4.95 11.65
CA GLY A 83 10.24 5.79 11.70
C GLY A 83 10.34 6.65 12.95
N LYS A 84 9.24 7.25 13.35
CA LYS A 84 9.18 8.04 14.60
C LYS A 84 9.12 7.19 15.87
N SER A 85 8.94 5.87 15.76
CA SER A 85 8.86 4.95 16.89
C SER A 85 10.17 4.24 17.18
N VAL A 86 10.85 3.76 16.15
CA VAL A 86 12.02 2.87 16.27
C VAL A 86 13.31 3.51 15.71
N GLY A 87 13.15 4.51 14.84
CA GLY A 87 14.25 5.21 14.18
C GLY A 87 13.95 5.48 12.72
N GLU A 88 14.59 6.50 12.18
CA GLU A 88 14.37 6.99 10.82
C GLU A 88 15.25 6.27 9.78
N GLU A 89 16.15 5.41 10.21
CA GLU A 89 17.00 4.61 9.33
C GLU A 89 16.53 3.15 9.30
N VAL A 90 16.56 2.58 8.10
CA VAL A 90 16.24 1.17 7.84
C VAL A 90 17.41 0.54 7.12
N GLU A 91 17.93 -0.55 7.64
CA GLU A 91 18.90 -1.40 6.94
C GLU A 91 18.17 -2.45 6.12
N VAL A 92 18.50 -2.54 4.84
CA VAL A 92 17.94 -3.53 3.91
C VAL A 92 19.09 -4.25 3.22
N ASN A 93 19.03 -5.57 3.13
CA ASN A 93 19.98 -6.37 2.38
C ASN A 93 19.48 -6.53 0.94
N LEU A 94 20.20 -5.92 -0.01
CA LEU A 94 19.85 -5.99 -1.42
C LEU A 94 20.75 -6.98 -2.15
N ILE A 95 20.16 -7.82 -2.98
CA ILE A 95 20.92 -8.70 -3.88
C ILE A 95 21.39 -7.87 -5.06
N ALA A 96 22.70 -7.90 -5.32
CA ALA A 96 23.30 -7.16 -6.42
C ALA A 96 22.87 -7.76 -7.78
N PRO A 97 22.24 -6.96 -8.69
CA PRO A 97 21.68 -7.48 -9.95
C PRO A 97 22.74 -8.00 -10.94
N ASP A 98 24.00 -7.61 -10.76
CA ASP A 98 25.09 -7.95 -11.67
C ASP A 98 25.61 -9.39 -11.47
N ASP A 99 25.48 -9.95 -10.28
CA ASP A 99 25.90 -11.33 -9.99
C ASP A 99 24.77 -12.20 -9.36
N GLU A 100 23.63 -11.58 -9.00
CA GLU A 100 22.44 -12.23 -8.45
C GLU A 100 22.68 -13.05 -7.16
N VAL A 101 23.84 -12.86 -6.52
CA VAL A 101 24.26 -13.65 -5.34
C VAL A 101 24.77 -12.77 -4.20
N THR A 102 25.42 -11.64 -4.51
CA THR A 102 26.04 -10.82 -3.47
C THR A 102 24.99 -9.95 -2.77
N GLU A 103 24.79 -10.20 -1.49
CA GLU A 103 24.01 -9.33 -0.62
C GLU A 103 24.82 -8.10 -0.21
N VAL A 104 24.22 -6.94 -0.34
CA VAL A 104 24.81 -5.65 0.02
C VAL A 104 23.90 -4.99 1.04
N PRO A 105 24.38 -4.76 2.28
CA PRO A 105 23.61 -3.99 3.25
C PRO A 105 23.58 -2.51 2.85
N VAL A 106 22.40 -1.94 2.79
CA VAL A 106 22.17 -0.53 2.45
C VAL A 106 21.31 0.10 3.52
N THR A 107 21.72 1.28 4.00
CA THR A 107 20.93 2.08 4.94
C THR A 107 20.11 3.10 4.17
N ILE A 108 18.81 3.15 4.42
CA ILE A 108 17.87 4.05 3.77
C ILE A 108 17.25 4.94 4.85
N ASN A 109 17.18 6.24 4.61
CA ASN A 109 16.44 7.14 5.48
C ASN A 109 14.95 7.13 5.07
N ILE A 110 14.08 6.91 6.04
CA ILE A 110 12.61 6.86 5.80
C ILE A 110 12.08 8.18 5.22
N ASP A 111 12.66 9.32 5.57
CA ASP A 111 12.26 10.62 5.04
C ASP A 111 12.57 10.80 3.54
N ASP A 112 13.44 9.96 2.97
CA ASP A 112 13.74 9.94 1.53
C ASP A 112 12.76 9.09 0.72
N ILE A 113 12.02 8.21 1.38
CA ILE A 113 11.03 7.34 0.76
C ILE A 113 9.73 8.13 0.51
N LYS A 114 9.27 8.17 -0.73
CA LYS A 114 8.11 8.97 -1.14
C LYS A 114 7.14 8.17 -2.00
N ILE A 115 5.91 8.63 -2.03
CA ILE A 115 4.94 8.13 -2.98
C ILE A 115 5.27 8.70 -4.36
N GLN A 116 5.59 7.79 -5.28
CA GLN A 116 5.74 8.11 -6.70
C GLN A 116 4.36 8.10 -7.36
N LYS A 117 4.06 9.14 -8.12
CA LYS A 117 2.82 9.28 -8.86
C LYS A 117 3.14 9.51 -10.33
N SER A 118 2.59 8.69 -11.22
CA SER A 118 2.67 8.92 -12.65
C SER A 118 1.81 10.15 -13.03
N GLU A 119 2.33 11.00 -13.91
CA GLU A 119 1.58 12.14 -14.45
C GLU A 119 0.41 11.70 -15.35
N GLU A 120 0.52 10.52 -15.93
CA GLU A 120 -0.50 9.92 -16.81
C GLU A 120 -1.59 9.18 -16.04
N HIS A 121 -1.45 9.05 -14.71
CA HIS A 121 -2.39 8.30 -13.90
C HIS A 121 -3.78 8.95 -13.86
N THR A 122 -4.79 8.16 -14.18
CA THR A 122 -6.20 8.53 -14.05
C THR A 122 -6.99 7.38 -13.44
N ASN A 123 -7.97 7.71 -12.61
CA ASN A 123 -8.91 6.72 -12.08
C ASN A 123 -10.12 6.50 -13.01
N LYS A 124 -10.16 7.15 -14.17
CA LYS A 124 -11.22 7.02 -15.16
C LYS A 124 -10.74 6.19 -16.33
N VAL A 125 -11.23 4.98 -16.41
CA VAL A 125 -10.97 4.03 -17.49
C VAL A 125 -12.06 4.18 -18.55
N LYS A 126 -11.65 4.56 -19.75
CA LYS A 126 -12.55 4.71 -20.88
C LYS A 126 -12.76 3.33 -21.53
N LEU A 127 -13.98 2.77 -21.43
CA LEU A 127 -14.30 1.46 -21.99
C LEU A 127 -14.67 1.54 -23.46
N ASP A 128 -15.41 2.61 -23.84
CA ASP A 128 -15.73 2.97 -25.23
C ASP A 128 -16.00 4.49 -25.34
N ASP A 129 -16.59 4.94 -26.44
CA ASP A 129 -16.85 6.37 -26.67
C ASP A 129 -17.90 6.97 -25.75
N SER A 130 -18.72 6.14 -25.11
CA SER A 130 -19.83 6.57 -24.25
C SER A 130 -19.68 6.10 -22.80
N LEU A 131 -18.97 5.00 -22.56
CA LEU A 131 -18.95 4.32 -21.27
C LEU A 131 -17.62 4.52 -20.55
N ILE A 132 -17.69 5.07 -19.35
CA ILE A 132 -16.54 5.31 -18.48
C ILE A 132 -16.70 4.51 -17.20
N MET A 133 -15.65 3.82 -16.81
CA MET A 133 -15.53 3.16 -15.50
C MET A 133 -14.64 3.99 -14.59
N GLU A 134 -15.12 4.32 -13.40
CA GLU A 134 -14.33 5.00 -12.38
C GLU A 134 -13.81 3.99 -11.37
N MET A 135 -12.49 4.00 -11.20
CA MET A 135 -11.78 3.10 -10.30
C MET A 135 -11.53 3.77 -8.95
N LYS A 136 -11.51 2.97 -7.90
CA LYS A 136 -11.00 3.33 -6.57
C LYS A 136 -9.76 2.52 -6.26
N TYR A 137 -8.89 3.08 -5.45
CA TYR A 137 -7.65 2.41 -5.07
C TYR A 137 -7.91 1.20 -4.16
N PRO A 138 -7.03 0.19 -4.21
CA PRO A 138 -7.06 -0.92 -3.26
C PRO A 138 -7.04 -0.43 -1.81
N SER A 139 -7.76 -1.13 -0.95
CA SER A 139 -7.95 -0.79 0.46
C SER A 139 -6.99 -1.55 1.39
N LEU A 140 -7.18 -1.38 2.71
CA LEU A 140 -6.40 -2.05 3.74
C LEU A 140 -6.37 -3.58 3.59
N ASP A 141 -7.47 -4.21 3.20
CA ASP A 141 -7.51 -5.67 3.05
C ASP A 141 -6.59 -6.15 1.91
N GLN A 142 -6.52 -5.38 0.82
CA GLN A 142 -5.60 -5.66 -0.29
C GLN A 142 -4.15 -5.36 0.11
N PHE A 143 -3.91 -4.25 0.83
CA PHE A 143 -2.60 -3.94 1.39
C PHE A 143 -2.03 -5.12 2.20
N ILE A 144 -2.84 -5.72 3.04
CA ILE A 144 -2.39 -6.81 3.89
C ILE A 144 -2.10 -8.07 3.07
N LYS A 145 -2.94 -8.40 2.11
CA LYS A 145 -2.69 -9.52 1.21
C LYS A 145 -1.37 -9.35 0.43
N SER A 146 -1.12 -8.16 -0.11
CA SER A 146 0.09 -7.91 -0.90
C SER A 146 1.39 -7.88 -0.09
N ASN A 147 1.33 -7.52 1.19
CA ASN A 147 2.54 -7.38 2.02
C ASN A 147 2.77 -8.52 3.01
N PHE A 148 1.74 -9.29 3.35
CA PHE A 148 1.79 -10.31 4.41
C PHE A 148 1.14 -11.63 4.00
N ASP A 149 1.04 -11.91 2.69
CA ASP A 149 0.57 -13.23 2.22
C ASP A 149 1.76 -14.19 2.13
N PHE A 150 1.78 -15.15 3.05
CA PHE A 150 2.88 -16.10 3.20
C PHE A 150 2.67 -17.33 2.31
N GLY A 151 2.75 -17.15 0.99
CA GLY A 151 3.01 -18.27 0.08
C GLY A 151 1.88 -18.82 -0.77
N GLU A 152 0.79 -18.09 -1.00
CA GLU A 152 -0.17 -18.45 -2.04
C GLU A 152 0.14 -17.69 -3.35
N GLU A 153 0.32 -18.43 -4.44
CA GLU A 153 0.30 -17.84 -5.79
C GLU A 153 -1.07 -17.19 -6.03
N VAL A 154 -1.07 -15.93 -6.42
CA VAL A 154 -2.31 -15.20 -6.71
C VAL A 154 -3.02 -15.87 -7.89
N SER A 155 -4.15 -16.51 -7.63
CA SER A 155 -4.94 -17.14 -8.68
C SER A 155 -5.61 -16.08 -9.57
N MET A 156 -5.94 -16.44 -10.82
CA MET A 156 -6.71 -15.57 -11.72
C MET A 156 -8.00 -15.07 -11.07
N ASP A 157 -8.71 -15.92 -10.33
CA ASP A 157 -9.96 -15.57 -9.68
C ASP A 157 -9.78 -14.53 -8.57
N GLN A 158 -8.66 -14.60 -7.82
CA GLN A 158 -8.28 -13.59 -6.83
C GLN A 158 -7.93 -12.26 -7.47
N SER A 159 -7.28 -12.27 -8.63
CA SER A 159 -6.99 -11.05 -9.41
C SER A 159 -8.29 -10.38 -9.88
N PHE A 160 -9.24 -11.14 -10.39
CA PHE A 160 -10.56 -10.64 -10.77
C PHE A 160 -11.35 -10.11 -9.56
N ASP A 161 -11.27 -10.76 -8.39
CA ASP A 161 -11.85 -10.27 -7.14
C ASP A 161 -11.26 -8.94 -6.71
N LEU A 162 -9.94 -8.78 -6.85
CA LEU A 162 -9.27 -7.52 -6.55
C LEU A 162 -9.75 -6.42 -7.49
N ILE A 163 -9.71 -6.65 -8.80
CA ILE A 163 -10.16 -5.68 -9.81
C ILE A 163 -11.62 -5.28 -9.56
N ALA A 164 -12.51 -6.26 -9.38
CA ALA A 164 -13.92 -6.01 -9.09
C ALA A 164 -14.13 -5.14 -7.84
N SER A 165 -13.32 -5.36 -6.80
CA SER A 165 -13.37 -4.56 -5.58
C SER A 165 -12.89 -3.12 -5.75
N CYS A 166 -12.10 -2.86 -6.80
CA CYS A 166 -11.55 -1.54 -7.12
C CYS A 166 -12.42 -0.75 -8.11
N ILE A 167 -13.52 -1.28 -8.61
CA ILE A 167 -14.48 -0.51 -9.40
C ILE A 167 -15.41 0.25 -8.43
N ASP A 168 -15.56 1.56 -8.62
CA ASP A 168 -16.47 2.39 -7.85
C ASP A 168 -17.83 2.51 -8.53
N LYS A 169 -17.83 2.94 -9.77
CA LYS A 169 -19.02 3.08 -10.60
C LYS A 169 -18.68 3.01 -12.08
N ILE A 170 -19.70 2.70 -12.86
CA ILE A 170 -19.68 2.76 -14.33
C ILE A 170 -20.73 3.77 -14.72
N TYR A 171 -20.51 4.60 -15.72
CA TYR A 171 -21.45 5.62 -16.13
C TYR A 171 -21.31 6.01 -17.60
N ASN A 172 -22.37 6.49 -18.16
CA ASN A 172 -22.45 7.17 -19.45
C ASN A 172 -23.15 8.54 -19.29
N GLU A 173 -23.54 9.18 -20.37
CA GLU A 173 -24.24 10.47 -20.34
C GLU A 173 -25.64 10.42 -19.70
N GLU A 174 -26.29 9.24 -19.68
CA GLU A 174 -27.67 9.06 -19.26
C GLU A 174 -27.80 8.38 -17.89
N GLU A 175 -26.91 7.44 -17.56
CA GLU A 175 -27.05 6.58 -16.39
C GLU A 175 -25.74 6.39 -15.63
N VAL A 176 -25.86 6.11 -14.32
CA VAL A 176 -24.74 5.77 -13.41
C VAL A 176 -25.05 4.49 -12.68
N TRP A 177 -24.20 3.49 -12.80
CA TRP A 177 -24.27 2.21 -12.08
C TRP A 177 -23.19 2.17 -11.00
N SER A 178 -23.61 2.24 -9.73
CA SER A 178 -22.72 2.10 -8.59
C SER A 178 -22.46 0.64 -8.28
N THR A 179 -21.20 0.23 -8.11
CA THR A 179 -20.89 -1.14 -7.69
C THR A 179 -21.34 -1.46 -6.27
N ALA A 180 -21.66 -0.44 -5.46
CA ALA A 180 -22.27 -0.63 -4.15
C ALA A 180 -23.66 -1.24 -4.22
N ASP A 181 -24.39 -1.06 -5.33
CA ASP A 181 -25.73 -1.57 -5.58
C ASP A 181 -25.72 -2.89 -6.36
N CYS A 182 -24.54 -3.38 -6.76
CA CYS A 182 -24.35 -4.62 -7.52
C CYS A 182 -23.80 -5.74 -6.63
N THR A 183 -24.09 -6.97 -6.98
CA THR A 183 -23.43 -8.14 -6.39
C THR A 183 -22.04 -8.32 -6.97
N LYS A 184 -21.13 -8.95 -6.20
CA LYS A 184 -19.78 -9.28 -6.70
C LYS A 184 -19.81 -10.11 -7.99
N LYS A 185 -20.82 -10.97 -8.13
CA LYS A 185 -20.99 -11.81 -9.32
C LYS A 185 -21.31 -10.97 -10.56
N GLU A 186 -22.22 -10.02 -10.44
CA GLU A 186 -22.58 -9.11 -11.55
C GLU A 186 -21.37 -8.27 -12.00
N VAL A 187 -20.56 -7.80 -11.05
CA VAL A 187 -19.33 -7.03 -11.38
C VAL A 187 -18.30 -7.92 -12.08
N LYS A 188 -18.12 -9.18 -11.66
CA LYS A 188 -17.23 -10.14 -12.36
C LYS A 188 -17.75 -10.47 -13.76
N GLU A 189 -19.04 -10.76 -13.91
CA GLU A 189 -19.66 -11.02 -15.22
C GLU A 189 -19.53 -9.82 -16.17
N PHE A 190 -19.54 -8.60 -15.64
CA PHE A 190 -19.27 -7.40 -16.43
C PHE A 190 -17.79 -7.36 -16.90
N LEU A 191 -16.83 -7.65 -16.01
CA LEU A 191 -15.41 -7.72 -16.38
C LEU A 191 -15.13 -8.78 -17.45
N GLU A 192 -15.79 -9.94 -17.38
CA GLU A 192 -15.66 -11.04 -18.34
C GLU A 192 -16.20 -10.68 -19.75
N GLN A 193 -17.05 -9.66 -19.88
CA GLN A 193 -17.57 -9.17 -21.16
C GLN A 193 -16.59 -8.23 -21.87
N MET A 194 -15.53 -7.77 -21.19
CA MET A 194 -14.55 -6.85 -21.76
C MET A 194 -13.65 -7.55 -22.79
N ASN A 195 -13.29 -6.80 -23.82
CA ASN A 195 -12.23 -7.22 -24.71
C ASN A 195 -10.84 -6.92 -24.11
N SER A 196 -9.81 -7.50 -24.71
CA SER A 196 -8.42 -7.37 -24.21
C SER A 196 -7.92 -5.92 -24.18
N MET A 197 -8.39 -5.04 -25.06
CA MET A 197 -7.99 -3.63 -25.04
C MET A 197 -8.59 -2.89 -23.85
N GLN A 198 -9.87 -3.13 -23.56
CA GLN A 198 -10.55 -2.55 -22.40
C GLN A 198 -9.93 -3.05 -21.09
N PHE A 199 -9.60 -4.34 -21.03
CA PHE A 199 -8.95 -4.93 -19.85
C PHE A 199 -7.54 -4.35 -19.64
N LYS A 200 -6.80 -4.08 -20.70
CA LYS A 200 -5.48 -3.43 -20.63
C LYS A 200 -5.54 -2.02 -20.02
N GLU A 201 -6.61 -1.27 -20.22
CA GLU A 201 -6.79 0.03 -19.59
C GLU A 201 -6.97 -0.09 -18.07
N ILE A 202 -7.57 -1.21 -17.59
CA ILE A 202 -7.64 -1.52 -16.17
C ILE A 202 -6.25 -1.86 -15.62
N GLU A 203 -5.48 -2.69 -16.33
CA GLU A 203 -4.09 -3.00 -15.95
C GLU A 203 -3.26 -1.72 -15.84
N ASN A 204 -3.40 -0.82 -16.80
CA ASN A 204 -2.71 0.48 -16.80
C ASN A 204 -3.05 1.33 -15.57
N PHE A 205 -4.30 1.28 -15.07
CA PHE A 205 -4.65 1.94 -13.82
C PHE A 205 -3.82 1.41 -12.64
N PHE A 206 -3.65 0.09 -12.51
CA PHE A 206 -2.85 -0.52 -11.44
C PHE A 206 -1.34 -0.29 -11.61
N GLU A 207 -0.86 -0.28 -12.85
CA GLU A 207 0.56 -0.02 -13.15
C GLU A 207 0.96 1.42 -12.81
N THR A 208 0.09 2.38 -13.12
CA THR A 208 0.35 3.81 -12.95
C THR A 208 -0.10 4.39 -11.61
N MET A 209 -0.86 3.63 -10.81
CA MET A 209 -1.33 4.12 -9.52
C MET A 209 -0.17 4.54 -8.60
N PRO A 210 -0.40 5.49 -7.69
CA PRO A 210 0.63 5.92 -6.74
C PRO A 210 1.18 4.74 -5.95
N LYS A 211 2.52 4.66 -5.83
CA LYS A 211 3.23 3.59 -5.12
C LYS A 211 4.26 4.17 -4.17
N LEU A 212 4.43 3.53 -3.03
CA LEU A 212 5.57 3.78 -2.16
C LEU A 212 6.80 3.20 -2.85
N SER A 213 7.75 4.05 -3.26
CA SER A 213 8.97 3.58 -3.89
C SER A 213 10.18 4.45 -3.58
N HIS A 214 11.36 3.82 -3.61
CA HIS A 214 12.63 4.49 -3.44
C HIS A 214 13.69 3.82 -4.29
N SER A 215 14.47 4.61 -5.03
CA SER A 215 15.58 4.12 -5.85
C SER A 215 16.87 4.17 -5.05
N VAL A 216 17.50 3.02 -4.89
CA VAL A 216 18.76 2.86 -4.15
C VAL A 216 19.89 2.53 -5.10
N THR A 217 20.92 3.36 -5.12
CA THR A 217 22.14 3.11 -5.89
C THR A 217 23.25 2.63 -4.94
N PHE A 218 23.82 1.50 -5.23
CA PHE A 218 24.90 0.90 -4.44
C PHE A 218 25.91 0.20 -5.33
N LYS A 219 27.08 -0.08 -4.75
CA LYS A 219 28.19 -0.74 -5.46
C LYS A 219 28.42 -2.13 -4.89
N ASN A 220 28.41 -3.14 -5.79
CA ASN A 220 28.76 -4.49 -5.40
C ASN A 220 30.20 -4.55 -4.86
N PRO A 221 30.43 -5.01 -3.63
CA PRO A 221 31.76 -5.05 -3.03
C PRO A 221 32.71 -6.03 -3.74
N LYS A 222 32.20 -7.04 -4.43
CA LYS A 222 33.00 -8.06 -5.14
C LYS A 222 33.35 -7.62 -6.56
N THR A 223 32.34 -7.32 -7.36
CA THR A 223 32.50 -7.02 -8.81
C THR A 223 32.87 -5.55 -9.06
N LYS A 224 32.61 -4.65 -8.09
CA LYS A 224 32.78 -3.19 -8.18
C LYS A 224 31.78 -2.52 -9.16
N VAL A 225 30.79 -3.24 -9.65
CA VAL A 225 29.73 -2.70 -10.50
C VAL A 225 28.77 -1.87 -9.64
N GLU A 226 28.37 -0.73 -10.17
CA GLU A 226 27.33 0.13 -9.57
C GLU A 226 25.98 -0.24 -10.16
N SER A 227 24.99 -0.48 -9.30
CA SER A 227 23.64 -0.88 -9.70
C SER A 227 22.60 -0.03 -8.97
N THR A 228 21.48 0.22 -9.64
CA THR A 228 20.31 0.88 -9.02
C THR A 228 19.17 -0.11 -8.94
N VAL A 229 18.63 -0.26 -7.75
CA VAL A 229 17.44 -1.10 -7.47
C VAL A 229 16.30 -0.21 -7.00
N VAL A 230 15.10 -0.45 -7.53
CA VAL A 230 13.88 0.23 -7.08
C VAL A 230 13.18 -0.67 -6.08
N LEU A 231 12.98 -0.14 -4.87
CA LEU A 231 12.22 -0.79 -3.82
C LEU A 231 10.78 -0.27 -3.90
N GLU A 232 9.82 -1.17 -3.99
CA GLU A 232 8.38 -0.83 -4.07
C GLU A 232 7.59 -1.55 -3.00
N GLY A 233 6.61 -0.82 -2.44
CA GLY A 233 5.75 -1.31 -1.37
C GLY A 233 6.46 -1.43 -0.02
N LEU A 234 5.66 -1.53 1.04
CA LEU A 234 6.17 -1.53 2.41
C LEU A 234 7.08 -2.72 2.72
N SER A 235 6.79 -3.90 2.17
CA SER A 235 7.57 -5.13 2.41
C SER A 235 9.03 -4.99 2.00
N SER A 236 9.33 -4.24 0.93
CA SER A 236 10.70 -4.03 0.45
C SER A 236 11.60 -3.26 1.43
N PHE A 237 11.02 -2.59 2.42
CA PHE A 237 11.76 -1.82 3.42
C PHE A 237 11.86 -2.54 4.78
N PHE A 238 11.32 -3.77 4.90
CA PHE A 238 11.29 -4.52 6.17
C PHE A 238 11.62 -6.00 5.99
N ALA A 239 12.17 -6.36 4.82
CA ALA A 239 12.65 -7.72 4.54
C ALA A 239 14.00 -7.99 5.21
#